data_591b5e9b7457376c61bd26f885e33855
#
_entry.id   591b5e9b7457376c61bd26f885e33855
#
_cell.length_a   1.000
_cell.length_b   1.000
_cell.length_c   1.000
_cell.angle_alpha   90.00
_cell.angle_beta   90.00
_cell.angle_gamma   90.00
#
_symmetry.space_group_name_H-M   'P 1'
#
loop_
_entity.id
_entity.type
_entity.pdbx_description
1 polymer ?
#
loop_
_entity_poly.entity_id
_entity_poly.type
_entity_poly.pdbx_seq_one_letter_code
_entity_poly.pdbx_strand_id
1 'polypeptide(L)'
;MTLSRLIISTALALMSLVNAAHSQDLMGFDRASFGSVVLSSTQAVGTDIQLELSVGSYENEPISNYSTGSIFAQMGRSVGRLDVLTDKGVFPCTAFIVSKKYILTNYHCSLGILDNERIGATQIQATQFVAGYTRTGIDEGTKKYMVIPQPVETNKVLDYAVLEVMGDPSQQFGQLKLASAMPTDGDPFWIIGHPMGEGQRISREKCKANAPAVSAGRLLHTCDTLPGNSGSPVIDAGLQQVVALHHAGS
;
A
#
# COMPACT_ATOMS: atom_id res chain seq x y z
N MET A 1 -34.17 65.94 8.87
CA MET A 1 -32.83 65.34 8.59
C MET A 1 -32.75 64.05 9.31
N THR A 2 -33.06 62.91 8.62
CA THR A 2 -33.11 61.56 9.17
C THR A 2 -32.04 60.72 8.48
N LEU A 3 -31.02 60.32 9.25
CA LEU A 3 -29.97 59.42 8.78
C LEU A 3 -30.51 57.97 8.73
N SER A 4 -30.62 57.42 7.52
CA SER A 4 -30.86 55.99 7.32
C SER A 4 -29.57 55.23 7.57
N ARG A 5 -29.58 54.31 8.55
CA ARG A 5 -28.51 53.35 8.79
C ARG A 5 -28.72 52.14 7.89
N LEU A 6 -27.79 51.93 6.97
CA LEU A 6 -27.71 50.75 6.11
C LEU A 6 -27.02 49.61 6.92
N ILE A 7 -27.78 48.58 7.27
CA ILE A 7 -27.25 47.38 7.92
C ILE A 7 -26.80 46.42 6.80
N ILE A 8 -25.50 46.28 6.62
CA ILE A 8 -24.92 45.26 5.75
C ILE A 8 -24.79 43.98 6.58
N SER A 9 -25.70 43.02 6.35
CA SER A 9 -25.58 41.66 6.85
C SER A 9 -24.56 40.89 6.01
N THR A 10 -23.36 40.75 6.52
CA THR A 10 -22.39 39.79 5.99
C THR A 10 -22.75 38.37 6.43
N ALA A 11 -23.39 37.62 5.55
CA ALA A 11 -23.56 36.17 5.74
C ALA A 11 -22.21 35.50 5.60
N LEU A 12 -21.62 35.13 6.73
CA LEU A 12 -20.42 34.29 6.79
C LEU A 12 -20.83 32.87 6.45
N ALA A 13 -20.67 32.46 5.20
CA ALA A 13 -20.81 31.05 4.80
C ALA A 13 -19.67 30.23 5.44
N LEU A 14 -19.96 29.51 6.53
CA LEU A 14 -19.12 28.45 7.01
C LEU A 14 -19.12 27.34 5.96
N MET A 15 -18.12 27.32 5.09
CA MET A 15 -17.75 26.12 4.34
C MET A 15 -17.17 25.13 5.36
N SER A 16 -18.02 24.22 5.81
CA SER A 16 -17.56 22.99 6.48
C SER A 16 -16.75 22.20 5.44
N LEU A 17 -15.42 22.24 5.57
CA LEU A 17 -14.54 21.30 4.92
C LEU A 17 -14.87 19.92 5.48
N VAL A 18 -15.73 19.19 4.79
CA VAL A 18 -15.89 17.77 5.00
C VAL A 18 -14.58 17.15 4.49
N ASN A 19 -13.63 16.93 5.39
CA ASN A 19 -12.57 15.99 5.14
C ASN A 19 -13.25 14.62 4.99
N ALA A 20 -13.51 14.19 3.75
CA ALA A 20 -13.75 12.80 3.49
C ALA A 20 -12.47 12.07 3.91
N ALA A 21 -12.47 11.53 5.12
CA ALA A 21 -11.46 10.56 5.53
C ALA A 21 -11.64 9.38 4.57
N HIS A 22 -10.76 9.27 3.58
CA HIS A 22 -10.70 8.09 2.72
C HIS A 22 -10.36 6.93 3.65
N SER A 23 -11.32 6.04 3.81
CA SER A 23 -11.16 4.84 4.60
C SER A 23 -10.11 3.97 3.92
N GLN A 24 -8.95 3.87 4.54
CA GLN A 24 -7.92 2.92 4.14
C GLN A 24 -8.36 1.55 4.67
N ASP A 25 -8.98 0.75 3.80
CA ASP A 25 -9.55 -0.53 4.20
C ASP A 25 -8.43 -1.57 4.33
N LEU A 26 -8.05 -1.86 5.56
CA LEU A 26 -7.17 -2.97 5.90
C LEU A 26 -8.01 -4.20 6.22
N MET A 27 -7.68 -5.32 5.60
CA MET A 27 -8.32 -6.61 5.87
C MET A 27 -7.61 -7.31 7.02
N GLY A 28 -8.37 -7.68 8.05
CA GLY A 28 -7.85 -8.38 9.22
C GLY A 28 -7.97 -9.91 9.11
N PHE A 29 -6.96 -10.62 9.63
CA PHE A 29 -6.91 -12.07 9.71
C PHE A 29 -6.68 -12.54 11.15
N ASP A 30 -6.86 -13.85 11.37
CA ASP A 30 -6.64 -14.45 12.68
C ASP A 30 -5.18 -14.24 13.15
N ARG A 31 -5.01 -13.82 14.39
CA ARG A 31 -3.71 -13.63 15.03
C ARG A 31 -2.85 -14.88 15.01
N ALA A 32 -3.46 -16.07 15.12
CA ALA A 32 -2.75 -17.36 15.09
C ALA A 32 -2.11 -17.64 13.72
N SER A 33 -2.53 -16.97 12.65
CA SER A 33 -1.94 -17.13 11.32
C SER A 33 -0.65 -16.30 11.11
N PHE A 34 -0.27 -15.45 12.07
CA PHE A 34 0.99 -14.70 11.97
C PHE A 34 2.17 -15.65 11.84
N GLY A 35 3.04 -15.39 10.87
CA GLY A 35 4.16 -16.29 10.54
C GLY A 35 3.83 -17.37 9.51
N SER A 36 2.58 -17.52 9.11
CA SER A 36 2.17 -18.41 8.02
C SER A 36 2.13 -17.66 6.68
N VAL A 37 2.38 -18.36 5.56
CA VAL A 37 2.17 -17.76 4.23
C VAL A 37 0.69 -17.66 3.91
N VAL A 38 -0.12 -18.62 4.36
CA VAL A 38 -1.58 -18.55 4.26
C VAL A 38 -2.12 -17.90 5.52
N LEU A 39 -2.79 -16.75 5.35
CA LEU A 39 -3.48 -16.07 6.43
C LEU A 39 -4.90 -16.64 6.52
N SER A 40 -5.29 -17.13 7.68
CA SER A 40 -6.61 -17.73 7.91
C SER A 40 -7.58 -16.67 8.40
N SER A 41 -8.73 -16.53 7.75
CA SER A 41 -9.84 -15.73 8.26
C SER A 41 -10.83 -16.65 8.96
N THR A 42 -10.88 -16.64 10.28
CA THR A 42 -11.99 -17.26 11.03
C THR A 42 -13.16 -16.30 11.25
N GLN A 43 -12.89 -15.01 11.19
CA GLN A 43 -13.88 -13.93 11.05
C GLN A 43 -13.13 -12.72 10.49
N ALA A 44 -13.54 -12.24 9.32
CA ALA A 44 -13.06 -10.97 8.80
C ALA A 44 -13.45 -9.86 9.77
N VAL A 45 -12.48 -9.26 10.43
CA VAL A 45 -12.69 -8.07 11.25
C VAL A 45 -12.87 -6.90 10.28
N GLY A 46 -14.10 -6.40 10.16
CA GLY A 46 -14.45 -5.33 9.22
C GLY A 46 -15.00 -5.85 7.90
N THR A 47 -16.21 -6.45 7.92
CA THR A 47 -16.82 -7.13 6.78
C THR A 47 -17.52 -6.26 5.75
N ASP A 48 -17.30 -4.95 5.71
CA ASP A 48 -17.65 -4.15 4.55
C ASP A 48 -16.42 -4.01 3.65
N ILE A 49 -16.12 -5.09 2.90
CA ILE A 49 -15.13 -5.05 1.83
C ILE A 49 -15.71 -4.17 0.73
N GLN A 50 -15.44 -2.88 0.79
CA GLN A 50 -15.50 -2.06 -0.41
C GLN A 50 -14.28 -2.46 -1.23
N LEU A 51 -14.52 -3.17 -2.32
CA LEU A 51 -13.50 -3.48 -3.31
C LEU A 51 -12.87 -2.16 -3.73
N GLU A 52 -11.57 -2.01 -3.50
CA GLU A 52 -10.80 -0.95 -4.14
C GLU A 52 -11.07 -1.06 -5.65
N LEU A 53 -11.08 0.07 -6.33
CA LEU A 53 -11.66 0.21 -7.66
C LEU A 53 -11.10 -0.80 -8.67
N SER A 54 -11.97 -1.62 -9.22
CA SER A 54 -11.72 -2.32 -10.48
C SER A 54 -12.33 -1.51 -11.61
N VAL A 55 -11.52 -0.95 -12.50
CA VAL A 55 -11.98 -0.22 -13.68
C VAL A 55 -12.24 -1.21 -14.81
N GLY A 56 -13.44 -1.78 -14.85
CA GLY A 56 -13.84 -2.80 -15.82
C GLY A 56 -13.60 -4.24 -15.34
N SER A 57 -13.06 -5.13 -16.19
CA SER A 57 -12.61 -6.45 -15.75
C SER A 57 -11.37 -6.33 -14.89
N TYR A 58 -11.34 -6.98 -13.72
CA TYR A 58 -10.18 -7.00 -12.85
C TYR A 58 -8.98 -7.66 -13.53
N GLU A 59 -7.96 -6.87 -13.85
CA GLU A 59 -6.81 -7.30 -14.68
C GLU A 59 -5.52 -7.42 -13.87
N ASN A 60 -5.63 -7.84 -12.62
CA ASN A 60 -4.50 -8.09 -11.74
C ASN A 60 -4.10 -9.56 -11.82
N GLU A 61 -2.90 -9.84 -12.33
CA GLU A 61 -2.42 -11.18 -12.66
C GLU A 61 -1.46 -11.73 -11.59
N PRO A 62 -1.45 -13.07 -11.33
CA PRO A 62 -0.39 -13.67 -10.53
C PRO A 62 0.99 -13.41 -11.16
N ILE A 63 1.95 -12.96 -10.36
CA ILE A 63 3.33 -12.75 -10.85
C ILE A 63 3.96 -14.05 -11.37
N SER A 64 3.51 -15.20 -10.86
CA SER A 64 3.94 -16.54 -11.29
C SER A 64 3.54 -16.91 -12.72
N ASN A 65 2.70 -16.14 -13.38
CA ASN A 65 2.41 -16.30 -14.81
C ASN A 65 3.60 -15.91 -15.69
N TYR A 66 4.57 -15.19 -15.13
CA TYR A 66 5.75 -14.71 -15.83
C TYR A 66 6.96 -15.58 -15.52
N SER A 67 7.83 -15.78 -16.51
CA SER A 67 9.10 -16.45 -16.29
C SER A 67 9.96 -15.69 -15.28
N THR A 68 10.79 -16.40 -14.53
CA THR A 68 11.69 -15.80 -13.52
C THR A 68 12.68 -14.81 -14.08
N GLY A 69 12.98 -14.89 -15.40
CA GLY A 69 13.84 -13.97 -16.13
C GLY A 69 13.11 -12.72 -16.66
N SER A 70 11.79 -12.66 -16.56
CA SER A 70 11.04 -11.48 -17.01
C SER A 70 11.33 -10.28 -16.14
N ILE A 71 11.20 -9.07 -16.70
CA ILE A 71 11.36 -7.83 -15.93
C ILE A 71 10.37 -7.74 -14.76
N PHE A 72 9.15 -8.24 -14.95
CA PHE A 72 8.12 -8.26 -13.91
C PHE A 72 8.52 -9.11 -12.71
N ALA A 73 8.98 -10.35 -12.96
CA ALA A 73 9.45 -11.23 -11.91
C ALA A 73 10.72 -10.67 -11.23
N GLN A 74 11.63 -10.07 -11.99
CA GLN A 74 12.84 -9.45 -11.43
C GLN A 74 12.51 -8.28 -10.51
N MET A 75 11.61 -7.37 -10.91
CA MET A 75 11.15 -6.26 -10.07
C MET A 75 10.38 -6.78 -8.85
N GLY A 76 9.51 -7.77 -9.06
CA GLY A 76 8.71 -8.40 -8.02
C GLY A 76 9.54 -9.05 -6.92
N ARG A 77 10.77 -9.51 -7.18
CA ARG A 77 11.64 -10.10 -6.15
C ARG A 77 11.84 -9.17 -4.95
N SER A 78 11.95 -7.88 -5.21
CA SER A 78 12.17 -6.87 -4.15
C SER A 78 10.89 -6.43 -3.44
N VAL A 79 9.73 -6.96 -3.84
CA VAL A 79 8.43 -6.66 -3.24
C VAL A 79 7.99 -7.84 -2.37
N GLY A 80 7.43 -7.57 -1.20
CA GLY A 80 6.97 -8.61 -0.28
C GLY A 80 5.73 -8.18 0.49
N ARG A 81 5.07 -9.16 1.10
CA ARG A 81 3.95 -8.91 2.00
C ARG A 81 4.47 -8.43 3.36
N LEU A 82 3.84 -7.41 3.90
CA LEU A 82 4.10 -6.89 5.23
C LEU A 82 2.94 -7.31 6.15
N ASP A 83 3.20 -8.22 7.07
CA ASP A 83 2.20 -8.67 8.03
C ASP A 83 2.38 -7.90 9.34
N VAL A 84 1.36 -7.14 9.74
CA VAL A 84 1.34 -6.38 10.99
C VAL A 84 0.44 -7.10 12.00
N LEU A 85 1.04 -7.69 13.03
CA LEU A 85 0.33 -8.34 14.12
C LEU A 85 -0.03 -7.29 15.17
N THR A 86 -1.31 -7.15 15.45
CA THR A 86 -1.85 -6.30 16.51
C THR A 86 -2.58 -7.13 17.57
N ASP A 87 -3.12 -6.47 18.60
CA ASP A 87 -4.04 -7.08 19.56
C ASP A 87 -5.41 -7.45 18.95
N LYS A 88 -5.72 -7.01 17.72
CA LYS A 88 -6.98 -7.27 17.01
C LYS A 88 -6.88 -8.30 15.89
N GLY A 89 -5.71 -8.51 15.30
CA GLY A 89 -5.54 -9.40 14.16
C GLY A 89 -4.20 -9.22 13.48
N VAL A 90 -4.00 -9.96 12.39
CA VAL A 90 -2.93 -9.75 11.43
C VAL A 90 -3.47 -8.95 10.25
N PHE A 91 -2.82 -7.86 9.91
CA PHE A 91 -3.21 -6.99 8.81
C PHE A 91 -2.11 -7.00 7.74
N PRO A 92 -2.34 -7.66 6.60
CA PRO A 92 -1.38 -7.67 5.51
C PRO A 92 -1.44 -6.38 4.72
N CYS A 93 -0.26 -5.88 4.40
CA CYS A 93 0.03 -4.84 3.44
C CYS A 93 1.10 -5.33 2.47
N THR A 94 1.58 -4.45 1.63
CA THR A 94 2.75 -4.64 0.79
C THR A 94 3.88 -3.71 1.26
N ALA A 95 5.11 -4.14 1.09
CA ALA A 95 6.30 -3.33 1.26
C ALA A 95 7.34 -3.72 0.20
N PHE A 96 8.34 -2.89 -0.02
CA PHE A 96 9.42 -3.22 -0.93
C PHE A 96 10.78 -2.76 -0.41
N ILE A 97 11.82 -3.50 -0.81
CA ILE A 97 13.19 -3.30 -0.37
C ILE A 97 13.78 -2.09 -1.10
N VAL A 98 14.26 -1.10 -0.35
CA VAL A 98 14.91 0.11 -0.88
C VAL A 98 16.41 0.17 -0.55
N SER A 99 16.87 -0.65 0.40
CA SER A 99 18.30 -0.80 0.73
C SER A 99 18.54 -2.11 1.50
N LYS A 100 19.78 -2.35 1.94
CA LYS A 100 20.16 -3.57 2.68
C LYS A 100 19.25 -3.89 3.85
N LYS A 101 18.81 -2.86 4.59
CA LYS A 101 18.06 -3.01 5.84
C LYS A 101 16.67 -2.37 5.81
N TYR A 102 16.36 -1.60 4.77
CA TYR A 102 15.16 -0.78 4.79
C TYR A 102 14.17 -1.21 3.75
N ILE A 103 12.92 -1.26 4.17
CA ILE A 103 11.75 -1.41 3.32
C ILE A 103 10.88 -0.16 3.41
N LEU A 104 10.17 0.14 2.33
CA LEU A 104 9.21 1.24 2.24
C LEU A 104 7.80 0.68 2.16
N THR A 105 6.89 1.28 2.92
CA THR A 105 5.45 0.97 2.97
C THR A 105 4.66 2.22 3.33
N ASN A 106 3.33 2.08 3.51
CA ASN A 106 2.51 3.19 4.01
C ASN A 106 2.65 3.41 5.52
N TYR A 107 2.37 4.65 5.96
CA TYR A 107 2.23 4.98 7.37
C TYR A 107 1.10 4.17 8.01
N HIS A 108 -0.06 4.08 7.35
CA HIS A 108 -1.21 3.32 7.85
C HIS A 108 -0.96 1.80 7.93
N CYS A 109 0.06 1.27 7.23
CA CYS A 109 0.56 -0.11 7.36
C CYS A 109 1.64 -0.28 8.45
N SER A 110 1.87 0.74 9.24
CA SER A 110 2.82 0.76 10.36
C SER A 110 2.14 1.38 11.59
N LEU A 111 2.73 2.38 12.22
CA LEU A 111 2.13 3.03 13.40
C LEU A 111 0.73 3.57 13.15
N GLY A 112 0.42 3.99 11.93
CA GLY A 112 -0.90 4.51 11.56
C GLY A 112 -2.03 3.51 11.69
N ILE A 113 -1.76 2.21 11.78
CA ILE A 113 -2.80 1.20 12.05
C ILE A 113 -3.49 1.44 13.41
N LEU A 114 -2.77 2.03 14.37
CA LEU A 114 -3.29 2.37 15.69
C LEU A 114 -4.21 3.60 15.65
N ASP A 115 -4.16 4.40 14.58
CA ASP A 115 -5.05 5.52 14.34
C ASP A 115 -6.37 5.10 13.68
N ASN A 116 -6.48 3.84 13.25
CA ASN A 116 -7.66 3.33 12.56
C ASN A 116 -8.74 2.90 13.56
N GLU A 117 -9.75 3.76 13.74
CA GLU A 117 -10.86 3.54 14.70
C GLU A 117 -11.68 2.28 14.38
N ARG A 118 -11.78 1.86 13.12
CA ARG A 118 -12.52 0.65 12.72
C ARG A 118 -11.81 -0.61 13.21
N ILE A 119 -10.48 -0.63 13.15
CA ILE A 119 -9.68 -1.73 13.69
C ILE A 119 -9.67 -1.67 15.20
N GLY A 120 -9.52 -0.48 15.78
CA GLY A 120 -9.46 -0.27 17.23
C GLY A 120 -8.27 -0.97 17.88
N ALA A 121 -7.18 -1.17 17.13
CA ALA A 121 -5.97 -1.77 17.68
C ALA A 121 -5.28 -0.79 18.62
N THR A 122 -4.78 -1.32 19.75
CA THR A 122 -4.12 -0.51 20.78
C THR A 122 -2.60 -0.68 20.77
N GLN A 123 -2.10 -1.75 20.15
CA GLN A 123 -0.66 -2.02 20.07
C GLN A 123 -0.31 -2.90 18.87
N ILE A 124 0.88 -2.65 18.31
CA ILE A 124 1.55 -3.55 17.37
C ILE A 124 2.40 -4.51 18.22
N GLN A 125 2.18 -5.80 18.06
CA GLN A 125 2.90 -6.84 18.80
C GLN A 125 4.13 -7.36 18.05
N ALA A 126 4.02 -7.46 16.72
CA ALA A 126 5.11 -7.86 15.84
C ALA A 126 4.84 -7.38 14.41
N THR A 127 5.89 -7.26 13.62
CA THR A 127 5.79 -6.98 12.18
C THR A 127 6.76 -7.88 11.44
N GLN A 128 6.33 -8.45 10.32
CA GLN A 128 7.09 -9.38 9.52
C GLN A 128 7.02 -9.00 8.05
N PHE A 129 8.17 -9.02 7.37
CA PHE A 129 8.26 -8.88 5.93
C PHE A 129 8.45 -10.27 5.30
N VAL A 130 7.54 -10.67 4.42
CA VAL A 130 7.52 -11.97 3.73
C VAL A 130 7.93 -11.75 2.29
N ALA A 131 9.20 -12.02 1.97
CA ALA A 131 9.76 -11.90 0.62
C ALA A 131 9.63 -13.22 -0.14
N GLY A 132 9.50 -13.16 -1.48
CA GLY A 132 9.46 -14.35 -2.33
C GLY A 132 8.15 -15.14 -2.32
N TYR A 133 7.10 -14.64 -1.69
CA TYR A 133 5.78 -15.26 -1.71
C TYR A 133 5.07 -14.97 -3.03
N THR A 134 5.36 -15.74 -4.07
CA THR A 134 4.91 -15.50 -5.46
C THR A 134 3.67 -16.31 -5.85
N ARG A 135 3.35 -17.41 -5.13
CA ARG A 135 2.21 -18.27 -5.42
C ARG A 135 1.38 -18.50 -4.16
N THR A 136 0.10 -18.21 -4.25
CA THR A 136 -0.84 -18.38 -3.13
C THR A 136 -0.80 -19.79 -2.58
N GLY A 137 -0.59 -19.92 -1.27
CA GLY A 137 -0.54 -21.20 -0.57
C GLY A 137 0.78 -21.96 -0.66
N ILE A 138 1.77 -21.45 -1.40
CA ILE A 138 3.08 -22.11 -1.60
C ILE A 138 4.16 -21.35 -0.82
N ASP A 139 4.77 -21.99 0.17
CA ASP A 139 5.84 -21.42 1.01
C ASP A 139 7.24 -21.56 0.39
N GLU A 140 7.38 -22.41 -0.63
CA GLU A 140 8.66 -22.64 -1.30
C GLU A 140 9.22 -21.34 -1.89
N GLY A 141 10.47 -21.02 -1.53
CA GLY A 141 11.16 -19.79 -1.97
C GLY A 141 10.86 -18.57 -1.13
N THR A 142 9.93 -18.64 -0.16
CA THR A 142 9.67 -17.52 0.75
C THR A 142 10.74 -17.41 1.83
N LYS A 143 11.00 -16.17 2.23
CA LYS A 143 11.83 -15.86 3.39
C LYS A 143 11.18 -14.79 4.23
N LYS A 144 11.14 -15.02 5.53
CA LYS A 144 10.48 -14.15 6.50
C LYS A 144 11.54 -13.41 7.30
N TYR A 145 11.36 -12.09 7.40
CA TYR A 145 12.24 -11.20 8.15
C TYR A 145 11.41 -10.46 9.18
N MET A 146 11.88 -10.47 10.43
CA MET A 146 11.28 -9.60 11.44
C MET A 146 11.59 -8.14 11.11
N VAL A 147 10.65 -7.27 11.38
CA VAL A 147 10.72 -5.84 11.12
C VAL A 147 10.60 -5.11 12.45
N ILE A 148 11.40 -4.08 12.66
CA ILE A 148 11.27 -3.19 13.81
C ILE A 148 10.01 -2.34 13.57
N PRO A 149 8.97 -2.45 14.44
CA PRO A 149 7.70 -1.77 14.21
C PRO A 149 7.79 -0.24 14.24
N GLN A 150 8.79 0.30 14.94
CA GLN A 150 9.04 1.74 14.99
C GLN A 150 9.73 2.19 13.70
N PRO A 151 9.11 3.05 12.86
CA PRO A 151 9.72 3.56 11.64
C PRO A 151 10.98 4.38 11.94
N VAL A 152 11.98 4.26 11.06
CA VAL A 152 13.16 5.15 11.09
C VAL A 152 12.85 6.51 10.48
N GLU A 153 11.88 6.54 9.56
CA GLU A 153 11.35 7.75 8.94
C GLU A 153 9.88 7.52 8.59
N THR A 154 9.04 8.54 8.76
CA THR A 154 7.62 8.46 8.42
C THR A 154 7.01 9.81 8.15
N ASN A 155 5.96 9.85 7.33
CA ASN A 155 5.15 11.03 7.10
C ASN A 155 3.67 10.63 7.00
N LYS A 156 2.87 11.10 7.94
CA LYS A 156 1.43 10.80 8.00
C LYS A 156 0.64 11.46 6.86
N VAL A 157 1.06 12.65 6.40
CA VAL A 157 0.35 13.38 5.33
C VAL A 157 0.59 12.75 3.97
N LEU A 158 1.82 12.33 3.69
CA LEU A 158 2.22 11.62 2.47
C LEU A 158 2.01 10.10 2.59
N ASP A 159 1.60 9.64 3.75
CA ASP A 159 1.29 8.25 4.07
C ASP A 159 2.42 7.27 3.72
N TYR A 160 3.66 7.56 4.16
CA TYR A 160 4.75 6.61 4.02
C TYR A 160 5.47 6.33 5.35
N ALA A 161 6.12 5.15 5.40
CA ALA A 161 6.99 4.74 6.48
C ALA A 161 8.17 3.93 5.94
N VAL A 162 9.37 4.26 6.41
CA VAL A 162 10.59 3.49 6.21
C VAL A 162 10.83 2.64 7.45
N LEU A 163 10.86 1.32 7.28
CA LEU A 163 11.01 0.36 8.37
C LEU A 163 12.36 -0.35 8.27
N GLU A 164 12.97 -0.64 9.41
CA GLU A 164 14.20 -1.45 9.48
C GLU A 164 13.85 -2.94 9.58
N VAL A 165 14.51 -3.73 8.73
CA VAL A 165 14.39 -5.20 8.68
C VAL A 165 15.57 -5.83 9.42
N MET A 166 15.30 -6.84 10.23
CA MET A 166 16.35 -7.64 10.88
C MET A 166 16.99 -8.59 9.87
N GLY A 167 18.19 -8.25 9.41
CA GLY A 167 18.94 -8.97 8.39
C GLY A 167 19.18 -8.12 7.14
N ASP A 168 19.50 -8.78 6.03
CA ASP A 168 19.75 -8.16 4.72
C ASP A 168 18.93 -8.86 3.64
N PRO A 169 17.66 -8.46 3.42
CA PRO A 169 16.84 -9.05 2.37
C PRO A 169 17.36 -8.72 0.97
N SER A 170 18.10 -7.62 0.79
CA SER A 170 18.57 -7.20 -0.52
C SER A 170 19.56 -8.18 -1.17
N GLN A 171 20.32 -8.94 -0.37
CA GLN A 171 21.26 -9.94 -0.88
C GLN A 171 20.59 -10.99 -1.74
N GLN A 172 19.40 -11.43 -1.33
CA GLN A 172 18.66 -12.47 -2.04
C GLN A 172 17.63 -11.89 -3.02
N PHE A 173 16.97 -10.81 -2.65
CA PHE A 173 15.79 -10.31 -3.35
C PHE A 173 16.03 -9.01 -4.13
N GLY A 174 17.23 -8.41 -4.01
CA GLY A 174 17.54 -7.13 -4.63
C GLY A 174 16.84 -5.96 -3.94
N GLN A 175 16.86 -4.81 -4.60
CA GLN A 175 16.20 -3.59 -4.14
C GLN A 175 15.65 -2.79 -5.31
N LEU A 176 14.59 -2.02 -5.11
CA LEU A 176 14.03 -1.11 -6.09
C LEU A 176 14.70 0.25 -5.99
N LYS A 177 14.84 0.91 -7.13
CA LYS A 177 15.32 2.29 -7.22
C LYS A 177 14.13 3.25 -7.19
N LEU A 178 14.25 4.33 -6.45
CA LEU A 178 13.28 5.42 -6.45
C LEU A 178 13.61 6.38 -7.59
N ALA A 179 12.61 6.80 -8.35
CA ALA A 179 12.75 7.80 -9.40
C ALA A 179 12.91 9.21 -8.79
N SER A 180 13.63 10.07 -9.47
CA SER A 180 13.72 11.49 -9.15
C SER A 180 12.75 12.35 -9.99
N ALA A 181 12.25 11.80 -11.09
CA ALA A 181 11.31 12.49 -11.97
C ALA A 181 9.87 12.27 -11.50
N MET A 182 9.04 13.29 -11.67
CA MET A 182 7.59 13.18 -11.45
C MET A 182 6.94 12.55 -12.67
N PRO A 183 5.92 11.69 -12.48
CA PRO A 183 5.13 11.14 -13.57
C PRO A 183 4.37 12.20 -14.36
N THR A 184 4.15 11.92 -15.64
CA THR A 184 3.32 12.74 -16.53
C THR A 184 2.02 12.03 -16.92
N ASP A 185 1.08 12.78 -17.51
CA ASP A 185 -0.23 12.28 -17.90
C ASP A 185 -0.11 11.09 -18.87
N GLY A 186 -0.75 9.98 -18.52
CA GLY A 186 -0.78 8.79 -19.36
C GLY A 186 0.44 7.87 -19.28
N ASP A 187 1.45 8.20 -18.46
CA ASP A 187 2.61 7.32 -18.25
C ASP A 187 2.15 5.93 -17.82
N PRO A 188 2.68 4.86 -18.46
CA PRO A 188 2.31 3.49 -18.12
C PRO A 188 3.00 3.04 -16.84
N PHE A 189 2.26 2.33 -15.98
CA PHE A 189 2.74 1.83 -14.70
C PHE A 189 2.57 0.34 -14.53
N TRP A 190 3.30 -0.19 -13.54
CA TRP A 190 3.07 -1.48 -12.92
C TRP A 190 2.89 -1.28 -11.42
N ILE A 191 1.89 -1.96 -10.84
CA ILE A 191 1.77 -2.11 -9.39
C ILE A 191 1.96 -3.58 -9.06
N ILE A 192 2.95 -3.88 -8.23
CA ILE A 192 3.25 -5.23 -7.76
C ILE A 192 3.00 -5.27 -6.26
N GLY A 193 2.17 -6.23 -5.81
CA GLY A 193 1.80 -6.29 -4.40
C GLY A 193 1.17 -7.61 -3.99
N HIS A 194 0.59 -7.61 -2.79
CA HIS A 194 -0.02 -8.77 -2.15
C HIS A 194 -1.49 -8.52 -1.81
N PRO A 195 -2.38 -8.36 -2.82
CA PRO A 195 -3.79 -8.14 -2.56
C PRO A 195 -4.36 -9.28 -1.71
N MET A 196 -5.23 -8.95 -0.77
CA MET A 196 -5.89 -9.88 0.15
C MET A 196 -4.90 -10.75 0.97
N GLY A 197 -3.62 -10.35 1.07
CA GLY A 197 -2.57 -11.16 1.70
C GLY A 197 -2.15 -12.40 0.91
N GLU A 198 -2.59 -12.52 -0.33
CA GLU A 198 -2.29 -13.63 -1.25
C GLU A 198 -0.85 -13.59 -1.78
N GLY A 199 -0.49 -14.60 -2.59
CA GLY A 199 0.72 -14.62 -3.40
C GLY A 199 0.80 -13.39 -4.30
N GLN A 200 2.02 -12.98 -4.62
CA GLN A 200 2.28 -11.73 -5.33
C GLN A 200 1.56 -11.64 -6.67
N ARG A 201 0.98 -10.47 -6.93
CA ARG A 201 0.25 -10.15 -8.16
C ARG A 201 0.78 -8.85 -8.77
N ILE A 202 0.48 -8.65 -10.06
CA ILE A 202 0.82 -7.45 -10.82
C ILE A 202 -0.40 -6.90 -11.54
N SER A 203 -0.63 -5.60 -11.41
CA SER A 203 -1.53 -4.81 -12.26
C SER A 203 -0.66 -4.04 -13.26
N ARG A 204 -0.88 -4.26 -14.56
CA ARG A 204 -0.12 -3.63 -15.66
C ARG A 204 -0.99 -3.27 -16.87
N GLU A 205 -2.03 -4.04 -17.15
CA GLU A 205 -2.97 -3.74 -18.23
C GLU A 205 -3.82 -2.53 -17.81
N LYS A 206 -3.99 -1.56 -18.72
CA LYS A 206 -4.71 -0.30 -18.45
C LYS A 206 -4.20 0.51 -17.23
N CYS A 207 -3.07 0.12 -16.66
CA CYS A 207 -2.47 0.74 -15.49
C CYS A 207 -1.59 1.92 -15.94
N LYS A 208 -2.07 3.14 -15.74
CA LYS A 208 -1.40 4.37 -16.19
C LYS A 208 -1.78 5.58 -15.34
N ALA A 209 -0.99 6.64 -15.47
CA ALA A 209 -1.32 7.93 -14.88
C ALA A 209 -2.63 8.50 -15.45
N ASN A 210 -3.42 9.14 -14.62
CA ASN A 210 -4.57 9.93 -15.04
C ASN A 210 -4.14 11.24 -15.73
N ALA A 211 -5.11 12.03 -16.16
CA ALA A 211 -4.93 13.41 -16.62
C ALA A 211 -5.83 14.34 -15.77
N PRO A 212 -5.26 15.12 -14.84
CA PRO A 212 -3.83 15.25 -14.53
C PRO A 212 -3.25 14.04 -13.79
N ALA A 213 -1.95 13.75 -14.04
CA ALA A 213 -1.24 12.67 -13.35
C ALA A 213 -1.14 12.92 -11.83
N VAL A 214 -0.89 14.17 -11.45
CA VAL A 214 -0.71 14.56 -10.06
C VAL A 214 -1.73 15.62 -9.66
N SER A 215 -2.41 15.40 -8.55
CA SER A 215 -3.33 16.36 -7.94
C SER A 215 -3.13 16.39 -6.42
N ALA A 216 -3.01 17.58 -5.85
CA ALA A 216 -2.80 17.78 -4.42
C ALA A 216 -1.65 16.95 -3.82
N GLY A 217 -0.56 16.76 -4.56
CA GLY A 217 0.60 15.97 -4.14
C GLY A 217 0.41 14.45 -4.22
N ARG A 218 -0.67 13.97 -4.83
CA ARG A 218 -0.98 12.55 -5.02
C ARG A 218 -0.92 12.19 -6.49
N LEU A 219 -0.29 11.04 -6.80
CA LEU A 219 -0.36 10.43 -8.11
C LEU A 219 -1.73 9.74 -8.27
N LEU A 220 -2.44 10.07 -9.33
CA LEU A 220 -3.71 9.45 -9.71
C LEU A 220 -3.47 8.45 -10.84
N HIS A 221 -3.99 7.24 -10.71
CA HIS A 221 -3.78 6.17 -11.69
C HIS A 221 -5.02 5.28 -11.85
N THR A 222 -5.03 4.48 -12.94
CA THR A 222 -6.12 3.57 -13.32
C THR A 222 -5.78 2.10 -13.04
N CYS A 223 -4.75 1.82 -12.25
CA CYS A 223 -4.33 0.45 -11.97
C CYS A 223 -5.33 -0.26 -11.05
N ASP A 224 -5.61 -1.53 -11.32
CA ASP A 224 -6.48 -2.35 -10.48
C ASP A 224 -5.77 -2.76 -9.19
N THR A 225 -6.41 -2.46 -8.06
CA THR A 225 -5.89 -2.78 -6.73
C THR A 225 -7.00 -3.35 -5.83
N LEU A 226 -6.60 -4.04 -4.76
CA LEU A 226 -7.46 -4.59 -3.72
C LEU A 226 -6.82 -4.34 -2.34
N PRO A 227 -7.57 -4.46 -1.23
CA PRO A 227 -7.00 -4.43 0.11
C PRO A 227 -5.77 -5.34 0.23
N GLY A 228 -4.69 -4.84 0.84
CA GLY A 228 -3.38 -5.52 0.86
C GLY A 228 -2.37 -4.96 -0.15
N ASN A 229 -2.82 -4.26 -1.21
CA ASN A 229 -1.92 -3.51 -2.09
C ASN A 229 -1.40 -2.21 -1.47
N SER A 230 -1.94 -1.76 -0.35
CA SER A 230 -1.36 -0.65 0.42
C SER A 230 0.14 -0.86 0.65
N GLY A 231 0.97 0.12 0.28
CA GLY A 231 2.43 0.02 0.33
C GLY A 231 3.10 -0.59 -0.91
N SER A 232 2.33 -0.95 -1.94
CA SER A 232 2.88 -1.42 -3.21
C SER A 232 3.64 -0.30 -3.93
N PRO A 233 4.79 -0.61 -4.56
CA PRO A 233 5.46 0.33 -5.45
C PRO A 233 4.62 0.57 -6.70
N VAL A 234 4.43 1.84 -7.07
CA VAL A 234 4.01 2.24 -8.40
C VAL A 234 5.27 2.41 -9.23
N ILE A 235 5.48 1.53 -10.20
CA ILE A 235 6.69 1.45 -11.00
C ILE A 235 6.40 2.03 -12.38
N ASP A 236 7.15 3.04 -12.80
CA ASP A 236 7.13 3.53 -14.17
C ASP A 236 7.67 2.45 -15.12
N ALA A 237 6.87 2.08 -16.12
CA ALA A 237 7.21 1.00 -17.04
C ALA A 237 8.41 1.32 -17.95
N GLY A 238 8.63 2.60 -18.29
CA GLY A 238 9.73 3.06 -19.09
C GLY A 238 11.04 3.18 -18.31
N LEU A 239 10.97 3.79 -17.11
CA LEU A 239 12.12 4.02 -16.23
C LEU A 239 12.52 2.77 -15.43
N GLN A 240 11.58 1.86 -15.19
CA GLN A 240 11.73 0.72 -14.28
C GLN A 240 12.18 1.16 -12.87
N GLN A 241 11.59 2.28 -12.40
CA GLN A 241 11.85 2.88 -11.10
C GLN A 241 10.54 3.20 -10.42
N VAL A 242 10.56 3.21 -9.09
CA VAL A 242 9.39 3.54 -8.28
C VAL A 242 9.15 5.05 -8.32
N VAL A 243 7.99 5.47 -8.78
CA VAL A 243 7.57 6.88 -8.87
C VAL A 243 6.60 7.28 -7.76
N ALA A 244 5.90 6.31 -7.16
CA ALA A 244 4.98 6.56 -6.07
C ALA A 244 4.77 5.31 -5.22
N LEU A 245 4.09 5.49 -4.08
CA LEU A 245 3.64 4.47 -3.17
C LEU A 245 2.11 4.41 -3.24
N HIS A 246 1.56 3.24 -3.58
CA HIS A 246 0.10 3.04 -3.60
C HIS A 246 -0.45 3.07 -2.18
N HIS A 247 -1.51 3.87 -1.95
CA HIS A 247 -2.06 3.99 -0.59
C HIS A 247 -3.58 3.83 -0.49
N ALA A 248 -4.34 4.08 -1.56
CA ALA A 248 -5.79 3.92 -1.56
C ALA A 248 -6.34 3.87 -2.99
N GLY A 249 -7.46 3.16 -3.19
CA GLY A 249 -8.34 3.31 -4.34
C GLY A 249 -9.45 4.34 -4.05
N SER A 250 -10.03 4.98 -5.08
CA SER A 250 -11.16 5.92 -4.97
C SER A 250 -12.17 5.69 -6.07
#